data_73f4c72ca8b2a08d897b424065afa0d0
#
_entry.id   73f4c72ca8b2a08d897b424065afa0d0
#
_cell.length_a   1.000
_cell.length_b   1.000
_cell.length_c   1.000
_cell.angle_alpha   90.00
_cell.angle_beta   90.00
_cell.angle_gamma   90.00
#
_symmetry.space_group_name_H-M   'P 1'
#
loop_
_entity.id
_entity.type
_entity.pdbx_description
1 polymer ?
#
loop_
_entity_poly.entity_id
_entity_poly.type
_entity_poly.pdbx_seq_one_letter_code
_entity_poly.pdbx_strand_id
1 'polypeptide(L)'
;MKKYGAPQISSGDLLRDAVARGTELGLRAKAAMDAGELVSDELVLALIRERLSRPDALRGFILDGFPRNIAQAEALSDMLGRLGQPIDAVVLMNVDSAALLKRLTGRRTCSRCGRLFNVYTSPPTADTPCVDGRLEHQLVQRPDDNEDTIRNRLDVYAAQTRPLVEHYRGRGLLRTVEAEGDIEDVFARLERAVTPPAVRRSRKPRR
;
A
#
# COMPACT_ATOMS: atom_id res chain seq x y z
N MET A 1 9.99 2.01 6.23
CA MET A 1 9.66 1.55 7.59
C MET A 1 10.86 1.61 8.52
N LYS A 2 11.83 0.71 8.49
CA LYS A 2 12.98 0.71 9.40
C LYS A 2 13.74 2.04 9.45
N LYS A 3 13.90 2.72 8.32
CA LYS A 3 14.64 3.98 8.21
C LYS A 3 13.93 5.19 8.84
N TYR A 4 12.60 5.25 8.71
CA TYR A 4 11.83 6.42 9.17
C TYR A 4 11.07 6.17 10.48
N GLY A 5 11.08 4.95 11.00
CA GLY A 5 10.31 4.58 12.19
C GLY A 5 8.79 4.70 12.02
N ALA A 6 8.31 4.88 10.78
CA ALA A 6 6.90 5.03 10.48
C ALA A 6 6.25 3.67 10.19
N PRO A 7 5.10 3.34 10.77
CA PRO A 7 4.37 2.12 10.46
C PRO A 7 3.79 2.19 9.03
N GLN A 8 3.78 1.05 8.35
CA GLN A 8 2.98 0.85 7.15
C GLN A 8 1.57 0.43 7.56
N ILE A 9 0.59 1.08 6.98
CA ILE A 9 -0.83 0.83 7.19
C ILE A 9 -1.42 0.42 5.85
N SER A 10 -1.51 -0.88 5.61
CA SER A 10 -2.12 -1.45 4.41
C SER A 10 -3.60 -1.69 4.64
N SER A 11 -4.45 -1.00 3.86
CA SER A 11 -5.90 -1.20 3.92
C SER A 11 -6.29 -2.64 3.61
N GLY A 12 -5.62 -3.27 2.63
CA GLY A 12 -5.84 -4.66 2.28
C GLY A 12 -5.47 -5.63 3.41
N ASP A 13 -4.41 -5.36 4.17
CA ASP A 13 -4.02 -6.23 5.28
C ASP A 13 -4.96 -6.06 6.48
N LEU A 14 -5.40 -4.84 6.76
CA LEU A 14 -6.42 -4.58 7.78
C LEU A 14 -7.72 -5.31 7.49
N LEU A 15 -8.18 -5.28 6.24
CA LEU A 15 -9.38 -5.98 5.80
C LEU A 15 -9.19 -7.51 5.89
N ARG A 16 -8.07 -8.05 5.43
CA ARG A 16 -7.77 -9.48 5.54
C ARG A 16 -7.69 -9.96 6.99
N ASP A 17 -7.10 -9.18 7.87
CA ASP A 17 -7.08 -9.49 9.30
C ASP A 17 -8.49 -9.48 9.90
N ALA A 18 -9.34 -8.51 9.54
CA ALA A 18 -10.73 -8.47 9.97
C ALA A 18 -11.52 -9.70 9.47
N VAL A 19 -11.31 -10.12 8.23
CA VAL A 19 -11.90 -11.36 7.66
C VAL A 19 -11.41 -12.60 8.42
N ALA A 20 -10.11 -12.71 8.65
CA ALA A 20 -9.51 -13.85 9.34
C ALA A 20 -10.00 -14.00 10.79
N ARG A 21 -10.26 -12.88 11.47
CA ARG A 21 -10.84 -12.86 12.81
C ARG A 21 -12.35 -13.07 12.85
N GLY A 22 -13.01 -13.15 11.69
CA GLY A 22 -14.46 -13.32 11.60
C GLY A 22 -15.26 -12.15 12.16
N THR A 23 -14.70 -10.93 12.18
CA THR A 23 -15.44 -9.75 12.64
C THR A 23 -16.61 -9.45 11.71
N GLU A 24 -17.66 -8.80 12.21
CA GLU A 24 -18.80 -8.38 11.38
C GLU A 24 -18.34 -7.54 10.18
N LEU A 25 -17.41 -6.60 10.40
CA LEU A 25 -16.80 -5.80 9.34
C LEU A 25 -16.05 -6.67 8.33
N GLY A 26 -15.30 -7.68 8.78
CA GLY A 26 -14.57 -8.61 7.93
C GLY A 26 -15.53 -9.45 7.07
N LEU A 27 -16.59 -9.97 7.64
CA LEU A 27 -17.60 -10.74 6.90
C LEU A 27 -18.27 -9.90 5.80
N ARG A 28 -18.60 -8.64 6.08
CA ARG A 28 -19.16 -7.71 5.10
C ARG A 28 -18.16 -7.34 4.00
N ALA A 29 -16.88 -7.24 4.32
CA ALA A 29 -15.82 -6.91 3.36
C ALA A 29 -15.46 -8.06 2.44
N LYS A 30 -15.61 -9.31 2.91
CA LYS A 30 -15.13 -10.51 2.22
C LYS A 30 -15.65 -10.65 0.80
N ALA A 31 -16.96 -10.48 0.59
CA ALA A 31 -17.59 -10.67 -0.73
C ALA A 31 -17.00 -9.67 -1.76
N ALA A 32 -16.86 -8.41 -1.42
CA ALA A 32 -16.28 -7.40 -2.30
C ALA A 32 -14.79 -7.72 -2.60
N MET A 33 -14.03 -8.15 -1.58
CA MET A 33 -12.62 -8.52 -1.75
C MET A 33 -12.44 -9.71 -2.70
N ASP A 34 -13.26 -10.76 -2.54
CA ASP A 34 -13.21 -11.96 -3.38
C ASP A 34 -13.59 -11.64 -4.84
N ALA A 35 -14.51 -10.68 -5.05
CA ALA A 35 -14.89 -10.17 -6.37
C ALA A 35 -13.86 -9.19 -6.97
N GLY A 36 -12.90 -8.70 -6.20
CA GLY A 36 -11.93 -7.68 -6.64
C GLY A 36 -12.50 -6.27 -6.68
N GLU A 37 -13.62 -6.05 -6.03
CA GLU A 37 -14.28 -4.74 -5.88
C GLU A 37 -13.74 -3.94 -4.70
N LEU A 38 -14.09 -2.66 -4.62
CA LEU A 38 -13.81 -1.85 -3.43
C LEU A 38 -14.80 -2.20 -2.32
N VAL A 39 -14.25 -2.37 -1.12
CA VAL A 39 -15.05 -2.41 0.10
C VAL A 39 -15.64 -1.02 0.36
N SER A 40 -16.82 -0.94 0.99
CA SER A 40 -17.48 0.35 1.24
C SER A 40 -16.57 1.34 1.94
N ASP A 41 -16.65 2.61 1.54
CA ASP A 41 -15.80 3.69 2.05
C ASP A 41 -15.92 3.85 3.57
N GLU A 42 -17.12 3.70 4.09
CA GLU A 42 -17.40 3.78 5.53
C GLU A 42 -16.60 2.74 6.33
N LEU A 43 -16.58 1.48 5.85
CA LEU A 43 -15.86 0.40 6.51
C LEU A 43 -14.34 0.61 6.48
N VAL A 44 -13.81 0.99 5.33
CA VAL A 44 -12.37 1.22 5.17
C VAL A 44 -11.94 2.42 6.01
N LEU A 45 -12.70 3.52 6.00
CA LEU A 45 -12.42 4.71 6.80
C LEU A 45 -12.45 4.42 8.30
N ALA A 46 -13.38 3.58 8.76
CA ALA A 46 -13.45 3.19 10.17
C ALA A 46 -12.19 2.42 10.60
N LEU A 47 -11.74 1.45 9.79
CA LEU A 47 -10.51 0.68 10.06
C LEU A 47 -9.25 1.58 10.04
N ILE A 48 -9.15 2.48 9.07
CA ILE A 48 -8.03 3.42 8.97
C ILE A 48 -8.01 4.35 10.18
N ARG A 49 -9.16 4.89 10.60
CA ARG A 49 -9.28 5.75 11.79
C ARG A 49 -8.82 5.02 13.05
N GLU A 50 -9.31 3.80 13.27
CA GLU A 50 -8.89 2.97 14.40
C GLU A 50 -7.38 2.73 14.38
N ARG A 51 -6.81 2.42 13.21
CA ARG A 51 -5.38 2.15 13.07
C ARG A 51 -4.52 3.40 13.31
N LEU A 52 -4.94 4.55 12.82
CA LEU A 52 -4.25 5.83 13.01
C LEU A 52 -4.30 6.35 14.45
N SER A 53 -5.27 5.92 15.26
CA SER A 53 -5.35 6.30 16.67
C SER A 53 -4.31 5.61 17.56
N ARG A 54 -3.58 4.61 17.03
CA ARG A 54 -2.56 3.90 17.82
C ARG A 54 -1.30 4.75 18.01
N PRO A 55 -0.62 4.63 19.17
CA PRO A 55 0.54 5.48 19.51
C PRO A 55 1.70 5.43 18.51
N ASP A 56 1.88 4.30 17.80
CA ASP A 56 2.94 4.13 16.82
C ASP A 56 2.74 4.99 15.55
N ALA A 57 1.51 5.41 15.25
CA ALA A 57 1.18 6.26 14.12
C ALA A 57 1.33 7.78 14.40
N LEU A 58 1.52 8.18 15.67
CA LEU A 58 1.59 9.60 16.05
C LEU A 58 2.80 10.36 15.48
N ARG A 59 3.88 9.64 15.14
CA ARG A 59 5.09 10.23 14.55
C ARG A 59 5.09 10.27 13.03
N GLY A 60 4.02 9.83 12.40
CA GLY A 60 3.87 9.66 10.97
C GLY A 60 3.61 8.20 10.59
N PHE A 61 3.16 7.99 9.36
CA PHE A 61 2.75 6.68 8.84
C PHE A 61 2.87 6.65 7.32
N ILE A 62 2.80 5.45 6.78
CA ILE A 62 2.72 5.22 5.33
C ILE A 62 1.41 4.46 5.08
N LEU A 63 0.47 5.07 4.35
CA LEU A 63 -0.73 4.40 3.88
C LEU A 63 -0.42 3.62 2.61
N ASP A 64 -0.89 2.38 2.54
CA ASP A 64 -0.71 1.50 1.39
C ASP A 64 -2.07 0.98 0.93
N GLY A 65 -2.36 1.21 -0.36
CA GLY A 65 -3.63 0.85 -0.97
C GLY A 65 -4.84 1.65 -0.46
N PHE A 66 -4.61 2.85 0.07
CA PHE A 66 -5.63 3.80 0.51
C PHE A 66 -5.11 5.24 0.38
N PRO A 67 -5.95 6.22 -0.06
CA PRO A 67 -7.32 6.08 -0.54
C PRO A 67 -7.39 5.43 -1.92
N ARG A 68 -8.58 4.93 -2.33
CA ARG A 68 -8.81 4.33 -3.64
C ARG A 68 -9.86 5.05 -4.50
N ASN A 69 -10.50 6.07 -3.98
CA ASN A 69 -11.39 6.96 -4.73
C ASN A 69 -11.35 8.37 -4.13
N ILE A 70 -12.00 9.33 -4.82
CA ILE A 70 -12.00 10.75 -4.42
C ILE A 70 -12.69 10.93 -3.06
N ALA A 71 -13.83 10.28 -2.81
CA ALA A 71 -14.56 10.40 -1.55
C ALA A 71 -13.69 9.97 -0.35
N GLN A 72 -12.95 8.85 -0.49
CA GLN A 72 -11.99 8.43 0.51
C GLN A 72 -10.85 9.45 0.71
N ALA A 73 -10.36 10.06 -0.37
CA ALA A 73 -9.28 11.05 -0.29
C ALA A 73 -9.71 12.32 0.46
N GLU A 74 -10.93 12.78 0.23
CA GLU A 74 -11.50 13.93 0.92
C GLU A 74 -11.72 13.62 2.41
N ALA A 75 -12.36 12.49 2.72
CA ALA A 75 -12.59 12.06 4.09
C ALA A 75 -11.26 11.83 4.87
N LEU A 76 -10.22 11.30 4.20
CA LEU A 76 -8.90 11.18 4.77
C LEU A 76 -8.28 12.54 5.06
N SER A 77 -8.36 13.49 4.13
CA SER A 77 -7.84 14.85 4.32
C SER A 77 -8.48 15.53 5.52
N ASP A 78 -9.80 15.43 5.67
CA ASP A 78 -10.53 15.96 6.81
C ASP A 78 -10.14 15.31 8.14
N MET A 79 -9.99 13.98 8.12
CA MET A 79 -9.55 13.21 9.29
C MET A 79 -8.16 13.64 9.75
N LEU A 80 -7.21 13.69 8.81
CA LEU A 80 -5.81 14.05 9.11
C LEU A 80 -5.67 15.53 9.49
N GLY A 81 -6.49 16.41 8.90
CA GLY A 81 -6.56 17.81 9.30
C GLY A 81 -6.96 17.97 10.77
N ARG A 82 -7.95 17.22 11.25
CA ARG A 82 -8.36 17.22 12.65
C ARG A 82 -7.31 16.64 13.60
N LEU A 83 -6.47 15.74 13.11
CA LEU A 83 -5.35 15.15 13.87
C LEU A 83 -4.08 16.02 13.82
N GLY A 84 -4.05 17.09 13.03
CA GLY A 84 -2.85 17.90 12.83
C GLY A 84 -1.72 17.16 12.08
N GLN A 85 -2.05 16.14 11.30
CA GLN A 85 -1.11 15.28 10.55
C GLN A 85 -1.44 15.31 9.04
N PRO A 86 -1.24 16.43 8.34
CA PRO A 86 -1.53 16.53 6.91
C PRO A 86 -0.68 15.54 6.10
N ILE A 87 -1.15 15.19 4.90
CA ILE A 87 -0.40 14.37 3.95
C ILE A 87 0.80 15.15 3.43
N ASP A 88 2.01 14.61 3.60
CA ASP A 88 3.25 15.22 3.10
C ASP A 88 3.47 14.94 1.60
N ALA A 89 3.22 13.70 1.18
CA ALA A 89 3.38 13.29 -0.21
C ALA A 89 2.49 12.09 -0.54
N VAL A 90 2.09 12.02 -1.81
CA VAL A 90 1.41 10.86 -2.39
C VAL A 90 2.29 10.33 -3.52
N VAL A 91 2.64 9.05 -3.45
CA VAL A 91 3.53 8.43 -4.42
C VAL A 91 2.72 7.52 -5.35
N LEU A 92 2.74 7.85 -6.63
CA LEU A 92 2.30 6.97 -7.69
C LEU A 92 3.47 6.08 -8.11
N MET A 93 3.34 4.78 -7.87
CA MET A 93 4.29 3.78 -8.35
C MET A 93 3.87 3.34 -9.76
N ASN A 94 4.60 3.79 -10.76
CA ASN A 94 4.34 3.45 -12.15
C ASN A 94 4.94 2.08 -12.48
N VAL A 95 4.11 1.16 -13.00
CA VAL A 95 4.48 -0.20 -13.39
C VAL A 95 3.77 -0.54 -14.69
N ASP A 96 4.44 -1.24 -15.60
CA ASP A 96 3.82 -1.79 -16.80
C ASP A 96 2.69 -2.78 -16.45
N SER A 97 1.60 -2.72 -17.19
CA SER A 97 0.40 -3.53 -16.91
C SER A 97 0.64 -5.04 -17.05
N ALA A 98 1.48 -5.47 -18.00
CA ALA A 98 1.80 -6.89 -18.17
C ALA A 98 2.71 -7.39 -17.05
N ALA A 99 3.69 -6.57 -16.63
CA ALA A 99 4.53 -6.84 -15.47
C ALA A 99 3.70 -6.90 -14.18
N LEU A 100 2.71 -6.02 -14.03
CA LEU A 100 1.83 -6.00 -12.87
C LEU A 100 0.97 -7.27 -12.79
N LEU A 101 0.35 -7.69 -13.91
CA LEU A 101 -0.44 -8.92 -13.98
C LEU A 101 0.41 -10.13 -13.57
N LYS A 102 1.60 -10.27 -14.14
CA LYS A 102 2.55 -11.34 -13.80
C LYS A 102 2.97 -11.31 -12.33
N ARG A 103 3.17 -10.13 -11.75
CA ARG A 103 3.49 -9.99 -10.32
C ARG A 103 2.33 -10.42 -9.44
N LEU A 104 1.09 -10.06 -9.77
CA LEU A 104 -0.08 -10.38 -8.96
C LEU A 104 -0.44 -11.87 -9.05
N THR A 105 -0.47 -12.45 -10.24
CA THR A 105 -0.75 -13.90 -10.44
C THR A 105 0.33 -14.79 -9.86
N GLY A 106 1.60 -14.31 -9.87
CA GLY A 106 2.75 -15.03 -9.32
C GLY A 106 2.90 -14.94 -7.81
N ARG A 107 2.15 -14.04 -7.14
CA ARG A 107 2.29 -13.81 -5.69
C ARG A 107 1.92 -15.04 -4.87
N ARG A 108 2.75 -15.35 -3.88
CA ARG A 108 2.53 -16.40 -2.91
C ARG A 108 2.88 -15.90 -1.51
N THR A 109 2.16 -16.39 -0.52
CA THR A 109 2.46 -16.11 0.89
C THR A 109 2.78 -17.43 1.58
N CYS A 110 3.85 -17.47 2.35
CA CYS A 110 4.09 -18.62 3.20
C CYS A 110 3.10 -18.63 4.37
N SER A 111 2.28 -19.68 4.49
CA SER A 111 1.28 -19.80 5.57
C SER A 111 1.91 -19.91 6.96
N ARG A 112 3.20 -20.30 7.06
CA ARG A 112 3.91 -20.47 8.34
C ARG A 112 4.57 -19.18 8.82
N CYS A 113 5.27 -18.45 7.93
CA CYS A 113 6.07 -17.28 8.32
C CYS A 113 5.54 -15.95 7.79
N GLY A 114 4.45 -15.95 7.01
CA GLY A 114 3.88 -14.74 6.40
C GLY A 114 4.74 -14.10 5.31
N ARG A 115 5.95 -14.63 5.00
CA ARG A 115 6.84 -14.08 3.98
C ARG A 115 6.20 -14.15 2.60
N LEU A 116 6.33 -13.06 1.84
CA LEU A 116 5.85 -12.96 0.48
C LEU A 116 6.93 -13.45 -0.50
N PHE A 117 6.51 -14.24 -1.48
CA PHE A 117 7.30 -14.72 -2.61
C PHE A 117 6.57 -14.45 -3.91
N ASN A 118 7.28 -14.60 -5.01
CA ASN A 118 6.70 -14.59 -6.33
C ASN A 118 7.30 -15.73 -7.16
N VAL A 119 6.45 -16.58 -7.73
CA VAL A 119 6.91 -17.76 -8.48
C VAL A 119 7.69 -17.42 -9.72
N TYR A 120 7.57 -16.19 -10.25
CA TYR A 120 8.23 -15.74 -11.47
C TYR A 120 9.47 -14.89 -11.20
N THR A 121 9.46 -14.05 -10.16
CA THR A 121 10.47 -13.01 -9.95
C THR A 121 11.30 -13.18 -8.68
N SER A 122 10.77 -13.85 -7.67
CA SER A 122 11.45 -14.07 -6.38
C SER A 122 10.94 -15.35 -5.70
N PRO A 123 11.20 -16.54 -6.29
CA PRO A 123 10.86 -17.82 -5.67
C PRO A 123 11.65 -18.02 -4.38
N PRO A 124 11.19 -18.91 -3.47
CA PRO A 124 12.00 -19.29 -2.32
C PRO A 124 13.33 -19.92 -2.75
N THR A 125 14.37 -19.59 -2.03
CA THR A 125 15.72 -20.16 -2.24
C THR A 125 16.21 -20.85 -0.97
N ALA A 126 17.26 -21.66 -1.09
CA ALA A 126 17.88 -22.32 0.08
C ALA A 126 18.40 -21.32 1.13
N ASP A 127 18.73 -20.08 0.69
CA ASP A 127 19.23 -19.02 1.57
C ASP A 127 18.13 -18.26 2.31
N THR A 128 16.88 -18.63 2.08
CA THR A 128 15.71 -17.99 2.73
C THR A 128 14.92 -18.99 3.57
N PRO A 129 15.45 -19.51 4.69
CA PRO A 129 14.75 -20.48 5.50
C PRO A 129 13.46 -19.91 6.12
N CYS A 130 12.50 -20.79 6.40
CA CYS A 130 11.29 -20.45 7.12
C CYS A 130 11.59 -20.21 8.60
N VAL A 131 10.64 -19.64 9.35
CA VAL A 131 10.80 -19.32 10.79
C VAL A 131 11.09 -20.54 11.66
N ASP A 132 10.71 -21.74 11.23
CA ASP A 132 10.96 -23.02 11.92
C ASP A 132 12.29 -23.67 11.53
N GLY A 133 13.16 -22.95 10.80
CA GLY A 133 14.44 -23.45 10.31
C GLY A 133 14.35 -24.40 9.13
N ARG A 134 13.13 -24.71 8.65
CA ARG A 134 12.94 -25.55 7.45
C ARG A 134 13.28 -24.76 6.19
N LEU A 135 13.85 -25.44 5.21
CA LEU A 135 14.13 -24.85 3.90
C LEU A 135 12.87 -24.71 3.04
N GLU A 136 11.84 -25.51 3.32
CA GLU A 136 10.60 -25.51 2.54
C GLU A 136 9.57 -24.52 3.12
N HIS A 137 9.12 -23.60 2.28
CA HIS A 137 8.00 -22.72 2.55
C HIS A 137 6.69 -23.35 2.11
N GLN A 138 5.67 -23.28 2.95
CA GLN A 138 4.30 -23.66 2.56
C GLN A 138 3.63 -22.48 1.86
N LEU A 139 3.75 -22.44 0.53
CA LEU A 139 3.27 -21.35 -0.30
C LEU A 139 1.77 -21.49 -0.58
N VAL A 140 1.03 -20.42 -0.29
CA VAL A 140 -0.41 -20.30 -0.56
C VAL A 140 -0.65 -19.09 -1.45
N GLN A 141 -1.51 -19.24 -2.44
CA GLN A 141 -2.02 -18.13 -3.23
C GLN A 141 -3.19 -17.48 -2.49
N ARG A 142 -3.28 -16.17 -2.52
CA ARG A 142 -4.45 -15.47 -1.98
C ARG A 142 -5.68 -15.77 -2.84
N PRO A 143 -6.88 -15.89 -2.27
CA PRO A 143 -8.11 -16.12 -3.04
C PRO A 143 -8.36 -15.04 -4.11
N ASP A 144 -7.96 -13.80 -3.84
CA ASP A 144 -8.10 -12.63 -4.71
C ASP A 144 -6.95 -12.46 -5.73
N ASP A 145 -6.03 -13.42 -5.85
CA ASP A 145 -4.91 -13.39 -6.81
C ASP A 145 -5.12 -14.31 -8.03
N ASN A 146 -6.38 -14.70 -8.32
CA ASN A 146 -6.73 -15.34 -9.58
C ASN A 146 -6.86 -14.30 -10.70
N GLU A 147 -6.71 -14.74 -11.96
CA GLU A 147 -6.61 -13.84 -13.10
C GLU A 147 -7.87 -13.00 -13.31
N ASP A 148 -9.07 -13.59 -13.17
CA ASP A 148 -10.34 -12.89 -13.37
C ASP A 148 -10.53 -11.79 -12.32
N THR A 149 -10.28 -12.10 -11.05
CA THR A 149 -10.34 -11.11 -9.96
C THR A 149 -9.31 -10.00 -10.17
N ILE A 150 -8.09 -10.33 -10.63
CA ILE A 150 -7.07 -9.32 -10.91
C ILE A 150 -7.49 -8.41 -12.06
N ARG A 151 -8.06 -8.94 -13.13
CA ARG A 151 -8.58 -8.12 -14.25
C ARG A 151 -9.65 -7.15 -13.74
N ASN A 152 -10.63 -7.64 -12.98
CA ASN A 152 -11.64 -6.78 -12.39
C ASN A 152 -11.01 -5.68 -11.49
N ARG A 153 -10.02 -6.03 -10.67
CA ARG A 153 -9.28 -5.04 -9.85
C ARG A 153 -8.58 -3.96 -10.68
N LEU A 154 -8.05 -4.30 -11.85
CA LEU A 154 -7.44 -3.33 -12.75
C LEU A 154 -8.48 -2.40 -13.37
N ASP A 155 -9.65 -2.91 -13.73
CA ASP A 155 -10.76 -2.12 -14.25
C ASP A 155 -11.32 -1.17 -13.17
N VAL A 156 -11.52 -1.67 -11.96
CA VAL A 156 -11.93 -0.85 -10.79
C VAL A 156 -10.88 0.22 -10.48
N TYR A 157 -9.59 -0.12 -10.55
CA TYR A 157 -8.51 0.85 -10.39
C TYR A 157 -8.58 1.96 -11.45
N ALA A 158 -8.75 1.59 -12.71
CA ALA A 158 -8.84 2.55 -13.81
C ALA A 158 -10.04 3.50 -13.65
N ALA A 159 -11.18 2.96 -13.23
CA ALA A 159 -12.41 3.74 -13.08
C ALA A 159 -12.43 4.62 -11.82
N GLN A 160 -11.96 4.11 -10.69
CA GLN A 160 -12.18 4.75 -9.38
C GLN A 160 -10.89 5.32 -8.76
N THR A 161 -9.75 4.66 -8.93
CA THR A 161 -8.50 5.05 -8.26
C THR A 161 -7.63 5.97 -9.11
N ARG A 162 -7.57 5.74 -10.42
CA ARG A 162 -6.78 6.56 -11.33
C ARG A 162 -7.11 8.07 -11.26
N PRO A 163 -8.36 8.51 -11.06
CA PRO A 163 -8.69 9.92 -10.87
C PRO A 163 -7.96 10.61 -9.71
N LEU A 164 -7.49 9.86 -8.70
CA LEU A 164 -6.68 10.40 -7.62
C LEU A 164 -5.36 11.01 -8.09
N VAL A 165 -4.84 10.59 -9.23
CA VAL A 165 -3.61 11.14 -9.82
C VAL A 165 -3.76 12.64 -10.07
N GLU A 166 -4.85 13.06 -10.74
CA GLU A 166 -5.12 14.47 -10.99
C GLU A 166 -5.50 15.21 -9.71
N HIS A 167 -6.27 14.59 -8.83
CA HIS A 167 -6.65 15.14 -7.54
C HIS A 167 -5.43 15.55 -6.69
N TYR A 168 -4.44 14.68 -6.58
CA TYR A 168 -3.22 14.97 -5.80
C TYR A 168 -2.19 15.78 -6.58
N ARG A 169 -2.19 15.71 -7.92
CA ARG A 169 -1.37 16.59 -8.77
C ARG A 169 -1.78 18.04 -8.61
N GLY A 170 -3.08 18.33 -8.66
CA GLY A 170 -3.63 19.67 -8.45
C GLY A 170 -3.33 20.25 -7.06
N ARG A 171 -3.07 19.40 -6.08
CA ARG A 171 -2.65 19.80 -4.71
C ARG A 171 -1.13 19.90 -4.53
N GLY A 172 -0.33 19.60 -5.55
CA GLY A 172 1.14 19.61 -5.48
C GLY A 172 1.73 18.47 -4.62
N LEU A 173 0.92 17.49 -4.22
CA LEU A 173 1.32 16.39 -3.35
C LEU A 173 1.82 15.17 -4.13
N LEU A 174 1.47 15.03 -5.42
CA LEU A 174 1.81 13.85 -6.21
C LEU A 174 3.30 13.78 -6.53
N ARG A 175 3.86 12.61 -6.35
CA ARG A 175 5.20 12.22 -6.81
C ARG A 175 5.07 10.93 -7.62
N THR A 176 5.66 10.85 -8.80
CA THR A 176 5.66 9.63 -9.63
C THR A 176 7.02 8.95 -9.55
N VAL A 177 7.01 7.65 -9.36
CA VAL A 177 8.22 6.82 -9.25
C VAL A 177 8.07 5.60 -10.15
N GLU A 178 9.05 5.37 -11.03
CA GLU A 178 9.14 4.13 -11.80
C GLU A 178 9.47 2.98 -10.85
N ALA A 179 8.57 2.01 -10.76
CA ALA A 179 8.64 0.91 -9.80
C ALA A 179 9.04 -0.43 -10.45
N GLU A 180 9.81 -0.34 -11.53
CA GLU A 180 10.44 -1.48 -12.19
C GLU A 180 11.93 -1.56 -11.86
N GLY A 181 12.48 -2.78 -11.89
CA GLY A 181 13.87 -3.08 -11.55
C GLY A 181 14.02 -3.65 -10.14
N ASP A 182 15.22 -3.62 -9.62
CA ASP A 182 15.57 -4.17 -8.32
C ASP A 182 14.96 -3.38 -7.16
N ILE A 183 14.68 -4.08 -6.06
CA ILE A 183 14.04 -3.48 -4.88
C ILE A 183 14.85 -2.30 -4.32
N GLU A 184 16.17 -2.41 -4.33
CA GLU A 184 17.09 -1.38 -3.84
C GLU A 184 17.01 -0.10 -4.68
N ASP A 185 16.95 -0.25 -6.01
CA ASP A 185 16.83 0.87 -6.95
C ASP A 185 15.48 1.57 -6.83
N VAL A 186 14.39 0.80 -6.73
CA VAL A 186 13.05 1.33 -6.50
C VAL A 186 12.98 2.06 -5.16
N PHE A 187 13.58 1.48 -4.12
CA PHE A 187 13.63 2.10 -2.80
C PHE A 187 14.39 3.44 -2.83
N ALA A 188 15.53 3.49 -3.52
CA ALA A 188 16.31 4.73 -3.67
C ALA A 188 15.55 5.81 -4.45
N ARG A 189 14.73 5.44 -5.45
CA ARG A 189 13.84 6.38 -6.15
C ARG A 189 12.72 6.88 -5.24
N LEU A 190 12.11 5.99 -4.45
CA LEU A 190 11.09 6.35 -3.45
C LEU A 190 11.64 7.34 -2.42
N GLU A 191 12.81 7.07 -1.87
CA GLU A 191 13.45 7.98 -0.89
C GLU A 191 13.65 9.38 -1.46
N ARG A 192 14.18 9.47 -2.69
CA ARG A 192 14.38 10.76 -3.36
C ARG A 192 13.06 11.50 -3.60
N ALA A 193 12.00 10.77 -3.93
CA ALA A 193 10.69 11.37 -4.20
C ALA A 193 10.01 11.93 -2.95
N VAL A 194 10.20 11.30 -1.78
CA VAL A 194 9.56 11.73 -0.51
C VAL A 194 10.44 12.63 0.33
N THR A 195 11.75 12.72 0.04
CA THR A 195 12.64 13.63 0.77
C THR A 195 12.37 15.07 0.32
N PRO A 196 11.98 15.98 1.21
CA PRO A 196 11.81 17.38 0.86
C PRO A 196 13.12 17.95 0.26
N PRO A 197 13.02 18.80 -0.78
CA PRO A 197 14.21 19.47 -1.28
C PRO A 197 14.87 20.25 -0.13
N ALA A 198 16.19 20.08 0.02
CA ALA A 198 16.95 20.80 1.03
C ALA A 198 16.64 22.30 0.92
N VAL A 199 16.05 22.88 1.96
CA VAL A 199 15.77 24.31 2.01
C VAL A 199 17.12 25.03 1.85
N ARG A 200 17.37 25.62 0.68
CA ARG A 200 18.51 26.49 0.48
C ARG A 200 18.36 27.66 1.47
N ARG A 201 19.02 27.57 2.61
CA ARG A 201 19.17 28.73 3.49
C ARG A 201 19.83 29.82 2.66
N SER A 202 19.06 30.83 2.26
CA SER A 202 19.59 32.04 1.65
C SER A 202 20.62 32.62 2.62
N ARG A 203 21.91 32.59 2.26
CA ARG A 203 22.92 33.33 2.96
C ARG A 203 22.51 34.80 2.84
N LYS A 204 22.08 35.41 3.96
CA LYS A 204 21.97 36.86 4.03
C LYS A 204 23.35 37.43 3.72
N PRO A 205 23.48 38.42 2.82
CA PRO A 205 24.73 39.10 2.60
C PRO A 205 25.13 39.80 3.91
N ARG A 206 26.33 39.55 4.38
CA ARG A 206 26.91 40.31 5.47
C ARG A 206 27.07 41.77 4.98
N ARG A 207 26.44 42.69 5.65
CA ARG A 207 26.76 44.14 5.57
C ARG A 207 28.01 44.41 6.37
#